data_bfa5c52a91b39ec2cd28c118b729078c
#
_entry.id   bfa5c52a91b39ec2cd28c118b729078c
#
_cell.length_a   1.000
_cell.length_b   1.000
_cell.length_c   1.000
_cell.angle_alpha   90.00
_cell.angle_beta   90.00
_cell.angle_gamma   90.00
#
_symmetry.space_group_name_H-M   'P 1'
#
loop_
_entity.id
_entity.type
_entity.pdbx_description
1 polymer ?
#
loop_
_entity_poly.entity_id
_entity_poly.type
_entity_poly.pdbx_seq_one_letter_code
_entity_poly.pdbx_strand_id
1 'polypeptide(L)'
;MSTEGQSFFEVLTHTECVAFLDQEEVGRIAWTVETRPTVVPVNYAWDGEGVVIRADPGEKLLELHQAEVAFEIDRIDRNRKEGWSVVVHGTAVETPVDRWPASARQPHELYLEPWAPGTKLHWIRVLPRVITGRRIRRVSELDTNPFWLLSTYHSP
;
A
#
# COMPACT_ATOMS: atom_id res chain seq x y z
N MET A 1 15.80 3.46 -35.55
CA MET A 1 16.33 4.07 -34.31
C MET A 1 15.20 4.11 -33.30
N SER A 2 15.29 3.29 -32.30
CA SER A 2 14.29 3.29 -31.23
C SER A 2 14.58 4.48 -30.33
N THR A 3 13.71 5.47 -30.35
CA THR A 3 13.72 6.57 -29.37
C THR A 3 13.37 5.95 -28.01
N GLU A 4 14.38 5.56 -27.24
CA GLU A 4 14.16 5.15 -25.85
C GLU A 4 13.74 6.38 -25.08
N GLY A 5 12.44 6.46 -24.73
CA GLY A 5 11.91 7.51 -23.88
C GLY A 5 12.68 7.54 -22.55
N GLN A 6 13.02 8.73 -22.08
CA GLN A 6 13.73 8.93 -20.83
C GLN A 6 12.85 8.50 -19.66
N SER A 7 13.38 7.71 -18.74
CA SER A 7 12.69 7.30 -17.52
C SER A 7 12.88 8.35 -16.42
N PHE A 8 11.79 8.68 -15.72
CA PHE A 8 11.80 9.59 -14.59
C PHE A 8 11.36 8.86 -13.32
N PHE A 9 12.03 9.18 -12.25
CA PHE A 9 11.73 8.70 -10.91
C PHE A 9 11.09 9.85 -10.12
N GLU A 10 9.89 9.60 -9.59
CA GLU A 10 9.13 10.56 -8.80
C GLU A 10 8.88 10.02 -7.40
N VAL A 11 8.96 10.90 -6.40
CA VAL A 11 8.48 10.60 -5.04
C VAL A 11 7.00 10.97 -4.96
N LEU A 12 6.16 10.04 -4.52
CA LEU A 12 4.74 10.28 -4.33
C LEU A 12 4.50 11.11 -3.08
N THR A 13 3.51 11.99 -3.15
CA THR A 13 2.99 12.70 -1.98
C THR A 13 2.26 11.73 -1.05
N HIS A 14 2.09 12.11 0.22
CA HIS A 14 1.30 11.33 1.17
C HIS A 14 -0.14 11.08 0.67
N THR A 15 -0.77 12.10 0.11
CA THR A 15 -2.14 12.00 -0.44
C THR A 15 -2.23 10.98 -1.58
N GLU A 16 -1.25 10.96 -2.49
CA GLU A 16 -1.18 9.96 -3.56
C GLU A 16 -0.99 8.55 -3.00
N CYS A 17 -0.10 8.39 -2.02
CA CYS A 17 0.12 7.08 -1.37
C CYS A 17 -1.17 6.55 -0.73
N VAL A 18 -1.90 7.38 0.01
CA VAL A 18 -3.17 7.00 0.65
C VAL A 18 -4.23 6.67 -0.39
N ALA A 19 -4.31 7.42 -1.49
CA ALA A 19 -5.23 7.12 -2.58
C ALA A 19 -4.96 5.74 -3.21
N PHE A 20 -3.70 5.37 -3.40
CA PHE A 20 -3.35 4.03 -3.88
C PHE A 20 -3.68 2.93 -2.85
N LEU A 21 -3.42 3.17 -1.57
CA LEU A 21 -3.79 2.23 -0.51
C LEU A 21 -5.29 1.96 -0.45
N ASP A 22 -6.11 2.96 -0.74
CA ASP A 22 -7.57 2.84 -0.73
C ASP A 22 -8.14 2.14 -1.99
N GLN A 23 -7.36 2.01 -3.05
CA GLN A 23 -7.81 1.46 -4.33
C GLN A 23 -7.42 0.00 -4.56
N GLU A 24 -6.33 -0.46 -3.95
CA GLU A 24 -5.83 -1.82 -4.13
C GLU A 24 -6.42 -2.77 -3.07
N GLU A 25 -6.40 -4.07 -3.38
CA GLU A 25 -6.97 -5.11 -2.51
C GLU A 25 -5.94 -6.16 -2.07
N VAL A 26 -4.77 -6.16 -2.70
CA VAL A 26 -3.69 -7.12 -2.45
C VAL A 26 -2.39 -6.38 -2.21
N GLY A 27 -1.70 -6.75 -1.16
CA GLY A 27 -0.35 -6.26 -0.86
C GLY A 27 0.52 -7.37 -0.29
N ARG A 28 1.68 -6.99 0.19
CA ARG A 28 2.62 -7.90 0.86
C ARG A 28 2.94 -7.33 2.22
N ILE A 29 2.80 -8.17 3.24
CA ILE A 29 3.25 -7.82 4.59
C ILE A 29 4.58 -8.51 4.86
N ALA A 30 5.53 -7.75 5.40
CA ALA A 30 6.87 -8.21 5.75
C ALA A 30 7.15 -7.96 7.22
N TRP A 31 7.71 -8.96 7.89
CA TRP A 31 8.17 -8.87 9.27
C TRP A 31 9.39 -9.75 9.48
N THR A 32 10.01 -9.65 10.63
CA THR A 32 11.18 -10.45 10.97
C THR A 32 10.86 -11.33 12.17
N VAL A 33 11.12 -12.62 12.03
CA VAL A 33 11.08 -13.60 13.13
C VAL A 33 12.51 -13.97 13.45
N GLU A 34 12.95 -13.67 14.65
CA GLU A 34 14.35 -13.77 15.05
C GLU A 34 15.23 -12.93 14.10
N THR A 35 15.93 -13.55 13.17
CA THR A 35 16.79 -12.89 12.17
C THR A 35 16.31 -13.10 10.73
N ARG A 36 15.18 -13.78 10.53
CA ARG A 36 14.66 -14.11 9.19
C ARG A 36 13.57 -13.15 8.77
N PRO A 37 13.81 -12.34 7.74
CA PRO A 37 12.75 -11.59 7.08
C PRO A 37 11.74 -12.54 6.42
N THR A 38 10.46 -12.29 6.66
CA THR A 38 9.36 -13.06 6.09
C THR A 38 8.47 -12.10 5.29
N VAL A 39 8.03 -12.50 4.11
CA VAL A 39 7.14 -11.73 3.25
C VAL A 39 6.02 -12.63 2.75
N VAL A 40 4.78 -12.19 2.87
CA VAL A 40 3.62 -12.92 2.34
C VAL A 40 2.63 -11.98 1.65
N PRO A 41 2.01 -12.42 0.55
CA PRO A 41 0.89 -11.70 -0.05
C PRO A 41 -0.35 -11.85 0.84
N VAL A 42 -1.12 -10.79 0.95
CA VAL A 42 -2.36 -10.74 1.73
C VAL A 42 -3.41 -9.88 1.04
N ASN A 43 -4.68 -10.25 1.21
CA ASN A 43 -5.76 -9.32 0.94
C ASN A 43 -5.84 -8.31 2.08
N TYR A 44 -6.16 -7.07 1.74
CA TYR A 44 -6.24 -6.00 2.72
C TYR A 44 -7.31 -4.98 2.35
N ALA A 45 -7.64 -4.12 3.30
CA ALA A 45 -8.38 -2.90 3.09
C ALA A 45 -7.67 -1.74 3.80
N TRP A 46 -7.92 -0.52 3.35
CA TRP A 46 -7.50 0.70 4.04
C TRP A 46 -8.68 1.26 4.83
N ASP A 47 -8.59 1.42 6.14
CA ASP A 47 -9.69 1.89 6.98
C ASP A 47 -9.73 3.42 7.18
N GLY A 48 -8.86 4.13 6.46
CA GLY A 48 -8.67 5.58 6.60
C GLY A 48 -7.50 5.96 7.50
N GLU A 49 -7.05 5.06 8.36
CA GLU A 49 -5.95 5.29 9.30
C GLU A 49 -4.87 4.21 9.22
N GLY A 50 -5.20 2.99 8.81
CA GLY A 50 -4.29 1.87 8.76
C GLY A 50 -4.65 0.81 7.73
N VAL A 51 -3.70 -0.08 7.49
CA VAL A 51 -3.92 -1.28 6.67
C VAL A 51 -4.58 -2.34 7.53
N VAL A 52 -5.67 -2.90 7.04
CA VAL A 52 -6.46 -3.94 7.72
C VAL A 52 -6.29 -5.26 7.00
N ILE A 53 -5.93 -6.30 7.75
CA ILE A 53 -5.76 -7.67 7.27
C ILE A 53 -6.57 -8.60 8.16
N ARG A 54 -7.10 -9.68 7.58
CA ARG A 54 -7.76 -10.75 8.35
C ARG A 54 -6.86 -11.98 8.42
N ALA A 55 -6.82 -12.62 9.56
CA ALA A 55 -6.01 -13.80 9.82
C ALA A 55 -6.79 -14.90 10.54
N ASP A 56 -6.34 -16.14 10.37
CA ASP A 56 -6.72 -17.23 11.25
C ASP A 56 -5.86 -17.23 12.53
N PRO A 57 -6.34 -17.84 13.62
CA PRO A 57 -5.50 -18.08 14.78
C PRO A 57 -4.32 -18.98 14.40
N GLY A 58 -3.16 -18.70 14.95
CA GLY A 58 -1.95 -19.49 14.71
C GLY A 58 -0.67 -18.69 14.85
N GLU A 59 0.43 -19.30 14.42
CA GLU A 59 1.78 -18.77 14.55
C GLU A 59 1.93 -17.38 13.92
N LYS A 60 1.43 -17.19 12.70
CA LYS A 60 1.48 -15.90 11.99
C LYS A 60 0.81 -14.77 12.77
N LEU A 61 -0.34 -15.03 13.39
CA LEU A 61 -1.04 -14.03 14.20
C LEU A 61 -0.22 -13.63 15.42
N LEU A 62 0.39 -14.62 16.09
CA LEU A 62 1.25 -14.40 17.27
C LEU A 62 2.51 -13.62 16.90
N GLU A 63 3.11 -13.92 15.74
CA GLU A 63 4.31 -13.23 15.25
C GLU A 63 4.03 -11.78 14.86
N LEU A 64 2.86 -11.50 14.29
CA LEU A 64 2.49 -10.17 13.81
C LEU A 64 2.03 -9.24 14.93
N HIS A 65 1.40 -9.76 15.97
CA HIS A 65 0.88 -8.91 17.04
C HIS A 65 2.01 -8.14 17.75
N GLN A 66 1.91 -6.81 17.72
CA GLN A 66 2.92 -5.87 18.22
C GLN A 66 4.27 -5.90 17.48
N ALA A 67 4.32 -6.51 16.30
CA ALA A 67 5.53 -6.51 15.49
C ALA A 67 5.68 -5.24 14.67
N GLU A 68 6.93 -4.81 14.49
CA GLU A 68 7.29 -3.84 13.47
C GLU A 68 7.23 -4.53 12.10
N VAL A 69 6.48 -3.93 11.18
CA VAL A 69 6.23 -4.50 9.86
C VAL A 69 6.43 -3.47 8.75
N ALA A 70 6.67 -3.97 7.55
CA ALA A 70 6.48 -3.22 6.33
C ALA A 70 5.31 -3.83 5.57
N PHE A 71 4.43 -3.00 5.07
CA PHE A 71 3.37 -3.40 4.16
C PHE A 71 3.56 -2.68 2.83
N GLU A 72 3.51 -3.42 1.73
CA GLU A 72 3.80 -2.89 0.40
C GLU A 72 2.68 -3.21 -0.58
N ILE A 73 2.38 -2.24 -1.44
CA ILE A 73 1.55 -2.42 -2.63
C ILE A 73 2.27 -1.86 -3.83
N ASP A 74 2.02 -2.44 -5.00
CA ASP A 74 2.58 -1.97 -6.26
C ASP A 74 1.62 -2.19 -7.44
N ARG A 75 1.92 -1.49 -8.51
CA ARG A 75 1.39 -1.79 -9.84
C ARG A 75 2.49 -1.58 -10.87
N ILE A 76 2.77 -2.61 -11.66
CA ILE A 76 3.85 -2.62 -12.64
C ILE A 76 3.29 -2.91 -14.02
N ASP A 77 3.49 -1.97 -14.96
CA ASP A 77 3.25 -2.16 -16.38
C ASP A 77 4.56 -2.56 -17.07
N ARG A 78 4.68 -3.85 -17.38
CA ARG A 78 5.90 -4.41 -18.00
C ARG A 78 6.09 -3.94 -19.45
N ASN A 79 5.01 -3.66 -20.16
CA ASN A 79 5.08 -3.23 -21.54
C ASN A 79 5.58 -1.79 -21.65
N ARG A 80 5.07 -0.93 -20.77
CA ARG A 80 5.49 0.47 -20.70
C ARG A 80 6.78 0.65 -19.91
N LYS A 81 7.18 -0.34 -19.11
CA LYS A 81 8.29 -0.26 -18.13
C LYS A 81 8.07 0.90 -17.15
N GLU A 82 6.83 1.03 -16.70
CA GLU A 82 6.35 2.02 -15.73
C GLU A 82 5.78 1.31 -14.52
N GLY A 83 5.64 2.02 -13.42
CA GLY A 83 5.01 1.49 -12.24
C GLY A 83 5.14 2.40 -11.04
N TRP A 84 4.46 2.03 -9.98
CA TRP A 84 4.54 2.70 -8.70
C TRP A 84 4.51 1.67 -7.57
N SER A 85 5.03 2.04 -6.43
CA SER A 85 4.92 1.28 -5.19
C SER A 85 4.70 2.22 -4.01
N VAL A 86 3.99 1.72 -3.01
CA VAL A 86 3.77 2.38 -1.72
C VAL A 86 4.19 1.42 -0.62
N VAL A 87 4.95 1.92 0.34
CA VAL A 87 5.39 1.16 1.52
C VAL A 87 4.91 1.85 2.77
N VAL A 88 4.24 1.10 3.63
CA VAL A 88 3.81 1.50 4.97
C VAL A 88 4.71 0.82 5.98
N HIS A 89 5.47 1.60 6.73
CA HIS A 89 6.19 1.11 7.90
C HIS A 89 5.38 1.43 9.16
N GLY A 90 5.14 0.44 9.98
CA GLY A 90 4.35 0.61 11.19
C GLY A 90 4.31 -0.61 12.07
N THR A 91 3.43 -0.58 13.04
CA THR A 91 3.23 -1.67 14.00
C THR A 91 1.95 -2.42 13.69
N ALA A 92 2.03 -3.73 13.57
CA ALA A 92 0.86 -4.58 13.41
C ALA A 92 0.24 -4.88 14.77
N VAL A 93 -1.07 -4.67 14.91
CA VAL A 93 -1.80 -4.86 16.16
C VAL A 93 -3.08 -5.64 15.88
N GLU A 94 -3.28 -6.74 16.60
CA GLU A 94 -4.59 -7.37 16.62
C GLU A 94 -5.61 -6.42 17.26
N THR A 95 -6.65 -6.09 16.52
CA THR A 95 -7.68 -5.13 16.94
C THR A 95 -9.05 -5.79 16.87
N PRO A 96 -9.60 -6.24 18.00
CA PRO A 96 -10.96 -6.76 18.04
C PRO A 96 -11.99 -5.70 17.63
N VAL A 97 -13.12 -6.15 17.07
CA VAL A 97 -14.16 -5.26 16.53
C VAL A 97 -14.71 -4.32 17.59
N ASP A 98 -14.87 -4.79 18.84
CA ASP A 98 -15.33 -4.00 19.98
C ASP A 98 -14.34 -2.92 20.47
N ARG A 99 -13.09 -2.99 19.98
CA ARG A 99 -12.02 -2.01 20.25
C ARG A 99 -11.62 -1.20 19.03
N TRP A 100 -12.42 -1.29 17.95
CA TRP A 100 -12.14 -0.56 16.72
C TRP A 100 -12.26 0.95 16.93
N PRO A 101 -11.32 1.78 16.46
CA PRO A 101 -11.42 3.23 16.66
C PRO A 101 -12.62 3.80 15.90
N ALA A 102 -13.36 4.68 16.57
CA ALA A 102 -14.53 5.32 15.97
C ALA A 102 -14.19 6.26 14.80
N SER A 103 -12.95 6.74 14.73
CA SER A 103 -12.44 7.59 13.67
C SER A 103 -12.14 6.86 12.37
N ALA A 104 -11.90 5.55 12.43
CA ALA A 104 -11.64 4.71 11.28
C ALA A 104 -12.92 4.14 10.65
N ARG A 105 -12.88 3.77 9.37
CA ARG A 105 -13.97 2.99 8.78
C ARG A 105 -14.14 1.67 9.51
N GLN A 106 -15.38 1.34 9.86
CA GLN A 106 -15.68 0.18 10.67
C GLN A 106 -15.54 -1.13 9.88
N PRO A 107 -15.24 -2.27 10.52
CA PRO A 107 -15.03 -3.54 9.84
C PRO A 107 -16.16 -3.95 8.86
N HIS A 108 -17.42 -3.63 9.17
CA HIS A 108 -18.57 -3.93 8.32
C HIS A 108 -18.68 -3.02 7.07
N GLU A 109 -17.91 -1.91 7.03
CA GLU A 109 -17.84 -0.99 5.89
C GLU A 109 -16.67 -1.33 4.96
N LEU A 110 -15.76 -2.21 5.40
CA LEU A 110 -14.57 -2.57 4.64
C LEU A 110 -14.88 -3.70 3.67
N TYR A 111 -14.57 -3.48 2.39
CA TYR A 111 -14.54 -4.57 1.42
C TYR A 111 -13.22 -5.33 1.58
N LEU A 112 -13.26 -6.40 2.35
CA LEU A 112 -12.10 -7.26 2.61
C LEU A 112 -12.51 -8.72 2.59
N GLU A 113 -12.33 -9.34 1.42
CA GLU A 113 -12.59 -10.76 1.19
C GLU A 113 -11.27 -11.52 1.04
N PRO A 114 -10.83 -12.30 2.04
CA PRO A 114 -9.63 -13.13 1.93
C PRO A 114 -9.82 -14.24 0.91
N TRP A 115 -8.88 -14.37 -0.03
CA TRP A 115 -8.90 -15.46 -1.03
C TRP A 115 -8.41 -16.78 -0.44
N ALA A 116 -7.56 -16.74 0.57
CA ALA A 116 -7.09 -17.93 1.26
C ALA A 116 -8.22 -18.57 2.10
N PRO A 117 -8.33 -19.91 2.10
CA PRO A 117 -9.34 -20.61 2.90
C PRO A 117 -9.14 -20.33 4.40
N GLY A 118 -10.21 -20.54 5.16
CA GLY A 118 -10.22 -20.37 6.61
C GLY A 118 -11.27 -19.35 7.05
N THR A 119 -11.52 -19.28 8.35
CA THR A 119 -12.55 -18.40 8.93
C THR A 119 -12.11 -16.94 9.03
N LYS A 120 -10.80 -16.69 9.11
CA LYS A 120 -10.20 -15.34 9.16
C LYS A 120 -10.91 -14.43 10.19
N LEU A 121 -11.08 -14.91 11.40
CA LEU A 121 -11.85 -14.22 12.45
C LEU A 121 -11.07 -13.10 13.14
N HIS A 122 -9.75 -13.11 13.03
CA HIS A 122 -8.89 -12.12 13.66
C HIS A 122 -8.58 -10.96 12.73
N TRP A 123 -8.68 -9.75 13.25
CA TRP A 123 -8.40 -8.52 12.55
C TRP A 123 -7.07 -7.94 13.01
N ILE A 124 -6.17 -7.72 12.06
CA ILE A 124 -4.87 -7.09 12.29
C ILE A 124 -4.89 -5.74 11.61
N ARG A 125 -4.55 -4.69 12.33
CA ARG A 125 -4.33 -3.35 11.79
C ARG A 125 -2.83 -3.04 11.79
N VAL A 126 -2.31 -2.59 10.66
CA VAL A 126 -0.97 -1.99 10.60
C VAL A 126 -1.14 -0.50 10.79
N LEU A 127 -0.69 -0.01 11.93
CA LEU A 127 -0.75 1.40 12.30
C LEU A 127 0.47 2.12 11.73
N PRO A 128 0.30 3.01 10.73
CA PRO A 128 1.43 3.62 10.04
C PRO A 128 2.23 4.55 10.94
N ARG A 129 3.54 4.45 10.87
CA ARG A 129 4.47 5.46 11.35
C ARG A 129 5.01 6.30 10.20
N VAL A 130 5.30 5.65 9.06
CA VAL A 130 5.79 6.29 7.84
C VAL A 130 5.12 5.64 6.64
N ILE A 131 4.62 6.46 5.72
CA ILE A 131 4.13 6.03 4.42
C ILE A 131 4.98 6.71 3.35
N THR A 132 5.57 5.92 2.47
CA THR A 132 6.39 6.41 1.36
C THR A 132 5.93 5.79 0.05
N GLY A 133 6.10 6.51 -1.04
CA GLY A 133 5.78 5.98 -2.35
C GLY A 133 6.69 6.54 -3.42
N ARG A 134 6.82 5.79 -4.49
CA ARG A 134 7.62 6.15 -5.66
C ARG A 134 6.96 5.68 -6.94
N ARG A 135 7.23 6.41 -8.00
CA ARG A 135 6.72 6.12 -9.34
C ARG A 135 7.84 6.22 -10.36
N ILE A 136 7.84 5.31 -11.32
CA ILE A 136 8.67 5.39 -12.52
C ILE A 136 7.74 5.63 -13.70
N ARG A 137 8.00 6.70 -14.44
CA ARG A 137 7.35 7.03 -15.70
C ARG A 137 8.33 7.07 -16.84
N ARG A 138 7.87 6.72 -18.03
CA ARG A 138 8.54 7.04 -19.28
C ARG A 138 7.88 8.24 -19.91
N VAL A 139 8.68 9.22 -20.29
CA VAL A 139 8.22 10.36 -21.09
C VAL A 139 8.57 10.08 -22.54
N SER A 140 7.57 10.01 -23.40
CA SER A 140 7.77 10.00 -24.84
C SER A 140 8.16 11.39 -25.31
N GLU A 141 8.88 11.50 -26.43
CA GLU A 141 9.21 12.81 -27.02
C GLU A 141 7.99 13.67 -27.32
N LEU A 142 6.79 13.07 -27.39
CA LEU A 142 5.52 13.78 -27.58
C LEU A 142 5.07 14.51 -26.30
N ASP A 143 5.51 14.08 -25.13
CA ASP A 143 5.22 14.72 -23.84
C ASP A 143 6.16 15.90 -23.54
N THR A 144 7.20 16.10 -24.33
CA THR A 144 8.15 17.23 -24.20
C THR A 144 7.66 18.49 -24.90
N ASN A 145 6.41 18.54 -25.37
CA ASN A 145 5.84 19.77 -25.94
C ASN A 145 5.69 20.83 -24.82
N PRO A 146 6.41 21.96 -24.90
CA PRO A 146 6.46 22.95 -23.82
C PRO A 146 5.13 23.67 -23.56
N PHE A 147 4.10 23.44 -24.37
CA PHE A 147 2.80 24.12 -24.23
C PHE A 147 2.05 23.77 -22.95
N TRP A 148 2.23 22.60 -22.35
CA TRP A 148 1.57 22.25 -21.09
C TRP A 148 2.31 22.78 -19.84
N LEU A 149 3.61 23.10 -19.96
CA LEU A 149 4.38 23.77 -18.91
C LEU A 149 3.88 25.20 -18.67
N LEU A 150 3.24 25.82 -19.63
CA LEU A 150 2.71 27.19 -19.53
C LEU A 150 1.28 27.23 -18.93
N SER A 151 0.60 26.11 -18.82
CA SER A 151 -0.77 26.05 -18.28
C SER A 151 -0.86 26.01 -16.75
N THR A 152 0.25 25.84 -16.05
CA THR A 152 0.28 25.79 -14.59
C THR A 152 0.58 27.14 -13.91
N TYR A 153 0.75 28.21 -14.70
CA TYR A 153 1.01 29.57 -14.17
C TYR A 153 -0.12 30.55 -14.50
N HIS A 154 -1.36 30.21 -14.17
CA HIS A 154 -2.43 31.22 -14.07
C HIS A 154 -3.50 30.74 -13.09
N SER A 155 -3.36 31.16 -11.87
CA SER A 155 -4.51 31.37 -10.96
C SER A 155 -4.23 32.58 -10.09
N PRO A 156 -5.19 33.51 -10.05
CA PRO A 156 -5.12 34.72 -9.22
C PRO A 156 -5.20 34.39 -7.74
#